data_695578efbbc48745a43e7e7adfb9d27b
#
_entry.id   695578efbbc48745a43e7e7adfb9d27b
#
_cell.length_a   1.000
_cell.length_b   1.000
_cell.length_c   1.000
_cell.angle_alpha   90.00
_cell.angle_beta   90.00
_cell.angle_gamma   90.00
#
_symmetry.space_group_name_H-M   'P 1'
#
loop_
_entity.id
_entity.type
_entity.pdbx_description
1 polymer ?
#
loop_
_entity_poly.entity_id
_entity_poly.type
_entity_poly.pdbx_seq_one_letter_code
_entity_poly.pdbx_strand_id
1 'polypeptide(L)'
;MARVPDIEEKEHPELAPLVARIKAERGKVLDLYKVLLHSPAVMEGWLSFFTAIRQKTKLGGRYREFAIMRVAILNGADYEYQAHLPFLLKEGATTEQIAALKAWQVSPLFDAAERAVLAYTDTMTREIRVSDELFAEVRKHFDSQDPVELTATIAGYNLVSRFLEAMQVGHQA
;
A
#
# COMPACT_ATOMS: atom_id res chain seq x y z
N MET A 1 -15.79 -11.11 -8.84
CA MET A 1 -15.10 -12.28 -8.17
C MET A 1 -13.66 -12.35 -8.67
N ALA A 2 -12.73 -12.80 -7.82
CA ALA A 2 -11.35 -13.04 -8.26
C ALA A 2 -11.28 -14.04 -9.42
N ARG A 3 -10.24 -13.94 -10.26
CA ARG A 3 -10.05 -14.81 -11.45
C ARG A 3 -9.63 -16.23 -11.12
N VAL A 4 -9.25 -16.50 -9.88
CA VAL A 4 -9.02 -17.84 -9.34
C VAL A 4 -9.91 -18.05 -8.12
N PRO A 5 -10.32 -19.30 -7.79
CA PRO A 5 -11.14 -19.54 -6.63
C PRO A 5 -10.38 -19.18 -5.34
N ASP A 6 -11.11 -18.81 -4.29
CA ASP A 6 -10.53 -18.62 -2.98
C ASP A 6 -9.98 -19.94 -2.46
N ILE A 7 -8.79 -19.90 -1.86
CA ILE A 7 -8.27 -21.05 -1.10
C ILE A 7 -9.01 -21.09 0.25
N GLU A 8 -9.71 -22.19 0.48
CA GLU A 8 -10.35 -22.47 1.76
C GLU A 8 -9.42 -23.29 2.67
N GLU A 9 -9.12 -22.76 3.85
CA GLU A 9 -8.17 -23.36 4.81
C GLU A 9 -8.47 -24.84 5.11
N LYS A 10 -9.74 -25.20 5.13
CA LYS A 10 -10.19 -26.57 5.45
C LYS A 10 -9.81 -27.61 4.37
N GLU A 11 -9.64 -27.14 3.14
CA GLU A 11 -9.34 -27.98 1.98
C GLU A 11 -7.84 -28.13 1.74
N HIS A 12 -7.03 -27.29 2.43
CA HIS A 12 -5.58 -27.19 2.25
C HIS A 12 -4.82 -27.23 3.58
N PRO A 13 -4.85 -28.37 4.30
CA PRO A 13 -4.18 -28.50 5.62
C PRO A 13 -2.67 -28.27 5.55
N GLU A 14 -2.04 -28.50 4.40
CA GLU A 14 -0.61 -28.24 4.16
C GLU A 14 -0.26 -26.74 4.25
N LEU A 15 -1.23 -25.85 4.06
CA LEU A 15 -1.05 -24.41 4.16
C LEU A 15 -1.26 -23.86 5.59
N ALA A 16 -1.64 -24.70 6.53
CA ALA A 16 -1.97 -24.27 7.90
C ALA A 16 -0.85 -23.45 8.59
N PRO A 17 0.45 -23.78 8.47
CA PRO A 17 1.50 -22.94 9.05
C PRO A 17 1.56 -21.54 8.46
N LEU A 18 1.37 -21.40 7.16
CA LEU A 18 1.37 -20.12 6.45
C LEU A 18 0.13 -19.30 6.80
N VAL A 19 -1.03 -19.93 6.85
CA VAL A 19 -2.28 -19.31 7.28
C VAL A 19 -2.20 -18.82 8.72
N ALA A 20 -1.62 -19.60 9.63
CA ALA A 20 -1.40 -19.17 11.01
C ALA A 20 -0.51 -17.93 11.09
N ARG A 21 0.56 -17.87 10.29
CA ARG A 21 1.42 -16.71 10.19
C ARG A 21 0.68 -15.48 9.63
N ILE A 22 -0.14 -15.64 8.59
CA ILE A 22 -0.98 -14.55 8.06
C ILE A 22 -1.90 -14.01 9.16
N LYS A 23 -2.57 -14.88 9.90
CA LYS A 23 -3.48 -14.49 10.99
C LYS A 23 -2.73 -13.74 12.11
N ALA A 24 -1.52 -14.20 12.47
CA ALA A 24 -0.70 -13.54 13.48
C ALA A 24 -0.26 -12.12 13.05
N GLU A 25 0.08 -11.92 11.78
CA GLU A 25 0.58 -10.64 11.27
C GLU A 25 -0.52 -9.68 10.79
N ARG A 26 -1.72 -10.19 10.46
CA ARG A 26 -2.83 -9.41 9.85
C ARG A 26 -4.16 -9.50 10.59
N GLY A 27 -4.27 -10.36 11.59
CA GLY A 27 -5.50 -10.61 12.35
C GLY A 27 -6.47 -11.56 11.64
N LYS A 28 -6.52 -11.57 10.31
CA LYS A 28 -7.39 -12.43 9.50
C LYS A 28 -6.78 -12.71 8.13
N VAL A 29 -7.29 -13.74 7.45
CA VAL A 29 -6.96 -14.01 6.04
C VAL A 29 -7.89 -13.15 5.17
N LEU A 30 -7.32 -12.13 4.53
CA LEU A 30 -8.02 -11.26 3.60
C LEU A 30 -8.17 -11.94 2.23
N ASP A 31 -9.09 -11.49 1.39
CA ASP A 31 -9.32 -12.06 0.05
C ASP A 31 -8.05 -12.05 -0.82
N LEU A 32 -7.24 -10.99 -0.72
CA LEU A 32 -5.92 -10.95 -1.34
C LEU A 32 -5.05 -12.16 -0.96
N TYR A 33 -5.05 -12.54 0.31
CA TYR A 33 -4.23 -13.66 0.78
C TYR A 33 -4.80 -15.01 0.35
N LYS A 34 -6.11 -15.17 0.26
CA LYS A 34 -6.72 -16.38 -0.29
C LYS A 34 -6.27 -16.65 -1.73
N VAL A 35 -6.17 -15.58 -2.53
CA VAL A 35 -5.65 -15.67 -3.90
C VAL A 35 -4.13 -15.95 -3.90
N LEU A 36 -3.35 -15.26 -3.07
CA LEU A 36 -1.90 -15.47 -2.99
C LEU A 36 -1.50 -16.86 -2.49
N LEU A 37 -2.35 -17.52 -1.69
CA LEU A 37 -2.11 -18.86 -1.17
C LEU A 37 -2.03 -19.95 -2.28
N HIS A 38 -2.50 -19.68 -3.51
CA HIS A 38 -2.23 -20.54 -4.65
C HIS A 38 -0.73 -20.70 -4.96
N SER A 39 0.10 -19.76 -4.48
CA SER A 39 1.55 -19.85 -4.57
C SER A 39 2.19 -19.55 -3.21
N PRO A 40 2.42 -20.58 -2.37
CA PRO A 40 3.00 -20.40 -1.04
C PRO A 40 4.30 -19.61 -1.04
N ALA A 41 5.20 -19.86 -2.01
CA ALA A 41 6.46 -19.13 -2.13
C ALA A 41 6.26 -17.61 -2.38
N VAL A 42 5.31 -17.24 -3.24
CA VAL A 42 4.96 -15.84 -3.48
C VAL A 42 4.32 -15.24 -2.24
N MET A 43 3.42 -15.97 -1.59
CA MET A 43 2.75 -15.51 -0.37
C MET A 43 3.75 -15.25 0.77
N GLU A 44 4.73 -16.10 0.97
CA GLU A 44 5.78 -15.92 2.00
C GLU A 44 6.60 -14.65 1.76
N GLY A 45 7.06 -14.44 0.52
CA GLY A 45 7.80 -13.23 0.13
C GLY A 45 6.97 -11.97 0.29
N TRP A 46 5.71 -12.02 -0.15
CA TRP A 46 4.75 -10.93 -0.02
C TRP A 46 4.53 -10.56 1.45
N LEU A 47 4.18 -11.54 2.28
CA LEU A 47 3.92 -11.32 3.69
C LEU A 47 5.14 -10.71 4.39
N SER A 48 6.34 -11.24 4.12
CA SER A 48 7.58 -10.76 4.72
C SER A 48 7.88 -9.31 4.33
N PHE A 49 7.78 -8.97 3.04
CA PHE A 49 8.05 -7.63 2.53
C PHE A 49 7.05 -6.60 3.06
N PHE A 50 5.75 -6.88 2.95
CA PHE A 50 4.72 -5.95 3.39
C PHE A 50 4.60 -5.85 4.93
N THR A 51 5.05 -6.87 5.66
CA THR A 51 5.19 -6.75 7.13
C THR A 51 6.36 -5.84 7.48
N ALA A 52 7.48 -5.94 6.77
CA ALA A 52 8.58 -5.01 6.97
C ALA A 52 8.13 -3.55 6.74
N ILE A 53 7.51 -3.25 5.58
CA ILE A 53 7.03 -1.90 5.25
C ILE A 53 6.03 -1.38 6.29
N ARG A 54 5.06 -2.19 6.71
CA ARG A 54 3.96 -1.72 7.55
C ARG A 54 4.28 -1.63 9.03
N GLN A 55 5.26 -2.42 9.51
CA GLN A 55 5.46 -2.63 10.95
C GLN A 55 6.89 -2.38 11.42
N LYS A 56 7.88 -2.33 10.51
CA LYS A 56 9.30 -2.30 10.90
C LYS A 56 10.06 -1.09 10.35
N THR A 57 9.41 -0.27 9.54
CA THR A 57 10.00 0.96 9.00
C THR A 57 9.92 2.09 10.01
N LYS A 58 10.87 3.04 9.89
CA LYS A 58 10.90 4.29 10.65
C LYS A 58 9.96 5.34 10.07
N LEU A 59 9.70 5.28 8.75
CA LEU A 59 8.80 6.21 8.07
C LEU A 59 7.47 6.34 8.81
N GLY A 60 7.13 7.56 9.21
CA GLY A 60 5.91 7.84 9.94
C GLY A 60 4.67 7.28 9.24
N GLY A 61 3.77 6.65 10.04
CA GLY A 61 2.58 5.97 9.54
C GLY A 61 1.73 6.87 8.64
N ARG A 62 1.59 8.13 8.99
CA ARG A 62 0.84 9.12 8.24
C ARG A 62 1.37 9.30 6.80
N TYR A 63 2.68 9.46 6.63
CA TYR A 63 3.30 9.60 5.30
C TYR A 63 3.19 8.31 4.49
N ARG A 64 3.39 7.17 5.13
CA ARG A 64 3.21 5.85 4.53
C ARG A 64 1.79 5.68 4.00
N GLU A 65 0.77 5.94 4.82
CA GLU A 65 -0.63 5.76 4.42
C GLU A 65 -1.07 6.79 3.37
N PHE A 66 -0.58 8.03 3.40
CA PHE A 66 -0.81 8.98 2.30
C PHE A 66 -0.26 8.48 0.97
N ALA A 67 0.96 7.94 0.97
CA ALA A 67 1.55 7.35 -0.24
C ALA A 67 0.72 6.16 -0.75
N ILE A 68 0.33 5.25 0.12
CA ILE A 68 -0.48 4.07 -0.22
C ILE A 68 -1.83 4.48 -0.82
N MET A 69 -2.57 5.35 -0.13
CA MET A 69 -3.86 5.83 -0.59
C MET A 69 -3.76 6.57 -1.93
N ARG A 70 -2.66 7.33 -2.13
CA ARG A 70 -2.45 8.03 -3.39
C ARG A 70 -2.11 7.06 -4.54
N VAL A 71 -1.31 6.02 -4.29
CA VAL A 71 -1.08 4.94 -5.27
C VAL A 71 -2.39 4.27 -5.66
N ALA A 72 -3.23 3.92 -4.68
CA ALA A 72 -4.53 3.30 -4.93
C ALA A 72 -5.43 4.18 -5.82
N ILE A 73 -5.50 5.49 -5.53
CA ILE A 73 -6.26 6.46 -6.35
C ILE A 73 -5.73 6.52 -7.79
N LEU A 74 -4.40 6.59 -7.96
CA LEU A 74 -3.78 6.71 -9.28
C LEU A 74 -3.98 5.47 -10.14
N ASN A 75 -3.97 4.30 -9.53
CA ASN A 75 -4.12 3.00 -10.20
C ASN A 75 -5.59 2.53 -10.29
N GLY A 76 -6.54 3.25 -9.69
CA GLY A 76 -7.95 2.85 -9.65
C GLY A 76 -8.20 1.59 -8.81
N ALA A 77 -7.35 1.32 -7.80
CA ALA A 77 -7.41 0.12 -6.97
C ALA A 77 -8.33 0.34 -5.76
N ASP A 78 -9.65 0.24 -5.96
CA ASP A 78 -10.64 0.52 -4.93
C ASP A 78 -10.51 -0.39 -3.70
N TYR A 79 -10.19 -1.66 -3.88
CA TYR A 79 -9.97 -2.59 -2.78
C TYR A 79 -8.82 -2.12 -1.86
N GLU A 80 -7.70 -1.69 -2.45
CA GLU A 80 -6.55 -1.14 -1.71
C GLU A 80 -6.93 0.14 -0.98
N TYR A 81 -7.64 1.05 -1.66
CA TYR A 81 -8.14 2.30 -1.09
C TYR A 81 -9.00 2.04 0.16
N GLN A 82 -10.00 1.17 0.05
CA GLN A 82 -10.90 0.85 1.16
C GLN A 82 -10.18 0.14 2.31
N ALA A 83 -9.21 -0.72 2.00
CA ALA A 83 -8.43 -1.43 3.00
C ALA A 83 -7.52 -0.50 3.82
N HIS A 84 -7.02 0.60 3.23
CA HIS A 84 -6.09 1.53 3.86
C HIS A 84 -6.74 2.78 4.46
N LEU A 85 -7.96 3.11 4.09
CA LEU A 85 -8.72 4.24 4.63
C LEU A 85 -8.76 4.27 6.18
N PRO A 86 -9.07 3.17 6.89
CA PRO A 86 -9.07 3.18 8.36
C PRO A 86 -7.69 3.44 8.98
N PHE A 87 -6.63 3.01 8.31
CA PHE A 87 -5.26 3.24 8.80
C PHE A 87 -4.88 4.71 8.65
N LEU A 88 -5.17 5.35 7.53
CA LEU A 88 -4.89 6.77 7.34
C LEU A 88 -5.67 7.65 8.33
N LEU A 89 -6.93 7.30 8.62
CA LEU A 89 -7.72 7.97 9.66
C LEU A 89 -7.07 7.79 11.05
N LYS A 90 -6.61 6.59 11.39
CA LYS A 90 -5.91 6.31 12.64
C LYS A 90 -4.60 7.12 12.79
N GLU A 91 -3.92 7.39 11.68
CA GLU A 91 -2.73 8.24 11.63
C GLU A 91 -3.07 9.75 11.64
N GLY A 92 -4.32 10.11 11.92
CA GLY A 92 -4.76 11.48 12.16
C GLY A 92 -5.05 12.30 10.90
N ALA A 93 -5.22 11.68 9.72
CA ALA A 93 -5.73 12.42 8.57
C ALA A 93 -7.22 12.75 8.75
N THR A 94 -7.62 13.92 8.30
CA THR A 94 -9.04 14.30 8.33
C THR A 94 -9.80 13.78 7.11
N THR A 95 -11.12 13.69 7.22
CA THR A 95 -11.99 13.30 6.10
C THR A 95 -11.86 14.24 4.92
N GLU A 96 -11.63 15.53 5.18
CA GLU A 96 -11.40 16.56 4.18
C GLU A 96 -10.07 16.33 3.43
N GLN A 97 -8.99 15.97 4.16
CA GLN A 97 -7.71 15.61 3.55
C GLN A 97 -7.85 14.38 2.67
N ILE A 98 -8.55 13.35 3.14
CA ILE A 98 -8.79 12.12 2.37
C ILE A 98 -9.58 12.42 1.10
N ALA A 99 -10.62 13.22 1.17
CA ALA A 99 -11.38 13.63 -0.01
C ALA A 99 -10.54 14.46 -0.99
N ALA A 100 -9.64 15.32 -0.47
CA ALA A 100 -8.75 16.17 -1.25
C ALA A 100 -7.59 15.42 -1.92
N LEU A 101 -7.29 14.16 -1.54
CA LEU A 101 -6.17 13.38 -2.12
C LEU A 101 -6.26 13.26 -3.65
N LYS A 102 -7.44 13.26 -4.23
CA LYS A 102 -7.63 13.18 -5.69
C LYS A 102 -7.06 14.41 -6.42
N ALA A 103 -7.12 15.59 -5.78
CA ALA A 103 -6.68 16.87 -6.32
C ALA A 103 -5.81 17.62 -5.29
N TRP A 104 -4.91 16.91 -4.63
CA TRP A 104 -4.08 17.42 -3.53
C TRP A 104 -3.26 18.65 -3.93
N GLN A 105 -2.88 18.77 -5.21
CA GLN A 105 -2.04 19.85 -5.72
C GLN A 105 -2.65 21.24 -5.46
N VAL A 106 -3.97 21.35 -5.58
CA VAL A 106 -4.71 22.62 -5.41
C VAL A 106 -5.35 22.77 -4.03
N SER A 107 -5.20 21.77 -3.17
CA SER A 107 -5.75 21.80 -1.81
C SER A 107 -4.77 22.46 -0.84
N PRO A 108 -5.22 23.34 0.07
CA PRO A 108 -4.39 23.93 1.12
C PRO A 108 -4.22 23.02 2.35
N LEU A 109 -4.81 21.84 2.36
CA LEU A 109 -4.92 20.98 3.54
C LEU A 109 -3.65 20.14 3.83
N PHE A 110 -2.67 20.17 2.93
CA PHE A 110 -1.44 19.37 3.06
C PHE A 110 -0.26 20.28 3.39
N ASP A 111 0.53 19.88 4.39
CA ASP A 111 1.78 20.56 4.74
C ASP A 111 2.89 20.28 3.72
N ALA A 112 4.05 20.92 3.89
CA ALA A 112 5.16 20.81 2.94
C ALA A 112 5.71 19.38 2.83
N ALA A 113 5.80 18.64 3.93
CA ALA A 113 6.29 17.26 3.92
C ALA A 113 5.28 16.31 3.26
N GLU A 114 3.98 16.47 3.56
CA GLU A 114 2.91 15.71 2.92
C GLU A 114 2.86 15.96 1.41
N ARG A 115 3.01 17.22 0.99
CA ARG A 115 3.08 17.59 -0.44
C ARG A 115 4.28 16.97 -1.14
N ALA A 116 5.45 16.94 -0.50
CA ALA A 116 6.64 16.26 -1.04
C ALA A 116 6.40 14.76 -1.22
N VAL A 117 5.80 14.09 -0.23
CA VAL A 117 5.41 12.67 -0.32
C VAL A 117 4.43 12.42 -1.46
N LEU A 118 3.39 13.24 -1.59
CA LEU A 118 2.37 13.09 -2.63
C LEU A 118 2.94 13.34 -4.02
N ALA A 119 3.79 14.37 -4.20
CA ALA A 119 4.47 14.64 -5.47
C ALA A 119 5.40 13.49 -5.87
N TYR A 120 6.17 12.98 -4.91
CA TYR A 120 7.06 11.83 -5.12
C TYR A 120 6.27 10.58 -5.52
N THR A 121 5.13 10.33 -4.84
CA THR A 121 4.22 9.23 -5.15
C THR A 121 3.63 9.33 -6.54
N ASP A 122 3.16 10.53 -6.93
CA ASP A 122 2.59 10.79 -8.26
C ASP A 122 3.62 10.48 -9.36
N THR A 123 4.84 10.99 -9.21
CA THR A 123 5.90 10.84 -10.20
C THR A 123 6.35 9.38 -10.30
N MET A 124 6.64 8.72 -9.18
CA MET A 124 7.01 7.30 -9.20
C MET A 124 5.94 6.41 -9.83
N THR A 125 4.67 6.70 -9.57
CA THR A 125 3.56 5.86 -10.05
C THR A 125 3.30 6.05 -11.54
N ARG A 126 3.39 7.29 -12.05
CA ARG A 126 3.07 7.64 -13.42
C ARG A 126 4.27 7.56 -14.37
N GLU A 127 5.44 8.01 -13.90
CA GLU A 127 6.61 8.26 -14.75
C GLU A 127 7.78 7.31 -14.46
N ILE A 128 7.73 6.57 -13.34
CA ILE A 128 8.80 5.68 -12.83
C ILE A 128 10.04 6.47 -12.38
N ARG A 129 10.51 7.43 -13.19
CA ARG A 129 11.70 8.22 -12.92
C ARG A 129 11.35 9.46 -12.10
N VAL A 130 12.16 9.72 -11.10
CA VAL A 130 12.09 10.92 -10.25
C VAL A 130 13.27 11.82 -10.56
N SER A 131 13.05 13.13 -10.73
CA SER A 131 14.13 14.10 -10.94
C SER A 131 14.90 14.34 -9.64
N ASP A 132 16.15 14.81 -9.79
CA ASP A 132 17.00 15.16 -8.64
C ASP A 132 16.39 16.30 -7.82
N GLU A 133 15.70 17.25 -8.44
CA GLU A 133 15.02 18.36 -7.77
C GLU A 133 13.88 17.86 -6.88
N LEU A 134 13.04 16.95 -7.39
CA LEU A 134 11.95 16.39 -6.58
C LEU A 134 12.50 15.51 -5.45
N PHE A 135 13.55 14.72 -5.72
CA PHE A 135 14.19 13.95 -4.67
C PHE A 135 14.81 14.86 -3.60
N ALA A 136 15.45 15.96 -3.99
CA ALA A 136 16.00 16.96 -3.07
C ALA A 136 14.88 17.61 -2.22
N GLU A 137 13.67 17.82 -2.77
CA GLU A 137 12.55 18.33 -2.01
C GLU A 137 12.12 17.35 -0.90
N VAL A 138 12.04 16.05 -1.20
CA VAL A 138 11.80 15.01 -0.18
C VAL A 138 12.89 15.04 0.90
N ARG A 139 14.14 15.19 0.50
CA ARG A 139 15.29 15.24 1.42
C ARG A 139 15.29 16.44 2.38
N LYS A 140 14.53 17.49 2.13
CA LYS A 140 14.38 18.60 3.08
C LYS A 140 13.59 18.21 4.34
N HIS A 141 12.74 17.22 4.25
CA HIS A 141 11.82 16.80 5.29
C HIS A 141 12.20 15.49 5.97
N PHE A 142 13.03 14.68 5.31
CA PHE A 142 13.32 13.30 5.70
C PHE A 142 14.81 13.00 5.69
N ASP A 143 15.29 12.19 6.63
CA ASP A 143 16.66 11.71 6.64
C ASP A 143 16.93 10.67 5.53
N SER A 144 18.08 9.99 5.55
CA SER A 144 18.45 9.07 4.46
C SER A 144 17.66 7.77 4.47
N GLN A 145 17.08 7.37 5.59
CA GLN A 145 16.33 6.12 5.73
C GLN A 145 14.91 6.27 5.19
N ASP A 146 14.23 7.36 5.56
CA ASP A 146 12.83 7.58 5.19
C ASP A 146 12.56 7.58 3.67
N PRO A 147 13.40 8.21 2.79
CA PRO A 147 13.20 8.12 1.35
C PRO A 147 13.36 6.71 0.79
N VAL A 148 14.23 5.87 1.36
CA VAL A 148 14.35 4.46 0.95
C VAL A 148 13.06 3.71 1.30
N GLU A 149 12.54 3.91 2.50
CA GLU A 149 11.31 3.28 2.98
C GLU A 149 10.08 3.80 2.23
N LEU A 150 10.03 5.11 1.93
CA LEU A 150 8.98 5.71 1.10
C LEU A 150 9.01 5.14 -0.32
N THR A 151 10.19 5.07 -0.93
CA THR A 151 10.36 4.49 -2.27
C THR A 151 9.92 3.03 -2.30
N ALA A 152 10.34 2.22 -1.30
CA ALA A 152 9.93 0.83 -1.18
C ALA A 152 8.40 0.70 -0.97
N THR A 153 7.81 1.59 -0.18
CA THR A 153 6.36 1.65 0.03
C THR A 153 5.62 1.91 -1.27
N ILE A 154 5.98 2.97 -2.00
CA ILE A 154 5.33 3.33 -3.26
C ILE A 154 5.48 2.22 -4.30
N ALA A 155 6.69 1.70 -4.48
CA ALA A 155 6.95 0.59 -5.42
C ALA A 155 6.16 -0.66 -5.05
N GLY A 156 6.15 -1.02 -3.76
CA GLY A 156 5.41 -2.17 -3.24
C GLY A 156 3.90 -2.02 -3.47
N TYR A 157 3.32 -0.87 -3.17
CA TYR A 157 1.88 -0.67 -3.35
C TYR A 157 1.47 -0.51 -4.82
N ASN A 158 2.35 -0.06 -5.70
CA ASN A 158 2.15 -0.20 -7.14
C ASN A 158 2.10 -1.68 -7.58
N LEU A 159 2.91 -2.56 -6.95
CA LEU A 159 2.81 -4.01 -7.15
C LEU A 159 1.47 -4.54 -6.63
N VAL A 160 1.03 -4.12 -5.43
CA VAL A 160 -0.26 -4.51 -4.84
C VAL A 160 -1.40 -4.12 -5.77
N SER A 161 -1.51 -2.86 -6.17
CA SER A 161 -2.58 -2.39 -7.07
C SER A 161 -2.64 -3.21 -8.35
N ARG A 162 -1.50 -3.42 -9.01
CA ARG A 162 -1.43 -4.21 -10.26
C ARG A 162 -1.85 -5.67 -10.06
N PHE A 163 -1.48 -6.27 -8.93
CA PHE A 163 -1.89 -7.63 -8.60
C PHE A 163 -3.40 -7.71 -8.37
N LEU A 164 -3.93 -6.81 -7.54
CA LEU A 164 -5.37 -6.76 -7.21
C LEU A 164 -6.22 -6.61 -8.47
N GLU A 165 -5.90 -5.66 -9.33
CA GLU A 165 -6.64 -5.39 -10.55
C GLU A 165 -6.49 -6.53 -11.57
N ALA A 166 -5.26 -7.06 -11.77
CA ALA A 166 -5.03 -8.18 -12.67
C ALA A 166 -5.76 -9.46 -12.22
N MET A 167 -5.86 -9.71 -10.92
CA MET A 167 -6.53 -10.89 -10.36
C MET A 167 -7.99 -10.62 -10.01
N GLN A 168 -8.49 -9.39 -10.17
CA GLN A 168 -9.85 -8.93 -9.83
C GLN A 168 -10.22 -9.23 -8.36
N VAL A 169 -9.27 -9.04 -7.45
CA VAL A 169 -9.52 -9.22 -6.01
C VAL A 169 -10.41 -8.09 -5.49
N GLY A 170 -11.50 -8.44 -4.79
CA GLY A 170 -12.45 -7.47 -4.24
C GLY A 170 -13.46 -6.90 -5.25
N HIS A 171 -13.38 -7.25 -6.52
CA HIS A 171 -14.42 -6.90 -7.49
C HIS A 171 -15.69 -7.71 -7.20
N GLN A 172 -16.79 -7.01 -6.94
CA GLN A 172 -18.12 -7.64 -6.84
C GLN A 172 -18.57 -8.09 -8.24
N ALA A 173 -19.28 -9.20 -8.28
CA ALA A 173 -19.91 -9.69 -9.51
C ALA A 173 -21.08 -8.79 -9.92
#